data_d1a9964a72119b149390bc6e3a5dd8ae
#
_entry.id   d1a9964a72119b149390bc6e3a5dd8ae
#
_cell.length_a   1.000
_cell.length_b   1.000
_cell.length_c   1.000
_cell.angle_alpha   90.00
_cell.angle_beta   90.00
_cell.angle_gamma   90.00
#
_symmetry.space_group_name_H-M   'P 1'
#
loop_
_entity.id
_entity.type
_entity.pdbx_description
1 polymer ?
#
loop_
_entity_poly.entity_id
_entity_poly.type
_entity_poly.pdbx_seq_one_letter_code
_entity_poly.pdbx_strand_id
1 'polypeptide(L)'
;MIKRIALMGSGSLGTTLGAFLSKAGHNITLVDANKEHVDALNKTGARIIGAIDETIPVKACYADAMEGSFDLFLYMAKQTANDVAMPQMVKHSHEKSIVVTCQNGLPEPEIAKYVPKERIMGCPIAWGGIFQGPGCTYLTAPPDQMFCTLGTYTGEHTTELDEVAAILQDGNKVTLSGNLMGLRWCKLTLNACFSSLSTITGFTFGEIIDRPEMMRIICYLGRECIRVCEASGISMEPYHFAEREYHFTKLYDFPGDDAPIAEAIAAAEEYLRPAGGKTLASMLQDIQHGRASEVDAIPGAVVDAALQAGVKVPVMIQIWDMIHRIEKGEMTYKPENAFLLALR
;
A
#
# COMPACT_ATOMS: atom_id res chain seq x y z
N MET A 1 15.89 -22.39 -2.50
CA MET A 1 15.43 -22.15 -3.89
C MET A 1 13.91 -22.22 -3.93
N ILE A 2 13.29 -21.13 -4.29
CA ILE A 2 11.83 -20.95 -4.41
C ILE A 2 11.36 -21.61 -5.70
N LYS A 3 10.41 -22.57 -5.59
CA LYS A 3 9.90 -23.33 -6.73
C LYS A 3 8.42 -23.11 -7.00
N ARG A 4 7.64 -22.84 -5.95
CA ARG A 4 6.18 -22.64 -6.02
C ARG A 4 5.80 -21.34 -5.35
N ILE A 5 5.09 -20.48 -6.07
CA ILE A 5 4.68 -19.15 -5.61
C ILE A 5 3.15 -19.08 -5.57
N ALA A 6 2.59 -18.59 -4.47
CA ALA A 6 1.21 -18.18 -4.39
C ALA A 6 1.14 -16.65 -4.34
N LEU A 7 0.37 -16.02 -5.22
CA LEU A 7 0.04 -14.61 -5.12
C LEU A 7 -1.39 -14.50 -4.57
N MET A 8 -1.51 -14.10 -3.33
CA MET A 8 -2.80 -14.00 -2.63
C MET A 8 -3.38 -12.59 -2.75
N GLY A 9 -4.55 -12.49 -3.38
CA GLY A 9 -5.20 -11.22 -3.72
C GLY A 9 -4.84 -10.77 -5.12
N SER A 10 -5.40 -11.45 -6.13
CA SER A 10 -5.21 -11.10 -7.55
C SER A 10 -6.13 -9.97 -8.01
N GLY A 11 -6.28 -8.91 -7.20
CA GLY A 11 -6.91 -7.66 -7.63
C GLY A 11 -6.11 -6.99 -8.76
N SER A 12 -6.25 -5.67 -8.94
CA SER A 12 -5.58 -4.97 -10.07
C SER A 12 -4.06 -5.14 -10.07
N LEU A 13 -3.40 -4.88 -8.94
CA LEU A 13 -1.95 -4.99 -8.82
C LEU A 13 -1.49 -6.44 -8.83
N GLY A 14 -2.20 -7.32 -8.11
CA GLY A 14 -1.87 -8.74 -8.05
C GLY A 14 -2.01 -9.44 -9.40
N THR A 15 -3.04 -9.12 -10.18
CA THR A 15 -3.18 -9.63 -11.55
C THR A 15 -2.01 -9.19 -12.44
N THR A 16 -1.62 -7.92 -12.38
CA THR A 16 -0.51 -7.39 -13.19
C THR A 16 0.82 -8.05 -12.82
N LEU A 17 1.17 -8.06 -11.53
CA LEU A 17 2.43 -8.66 -11.07
C LEU A 17 2.46 -10.18 -11.36
N GLY A 18 1.38 -10.88 -11.02
CA GLY A 18 1.27 -12.32 -11.24
C GLY A 18 1.36 -12.70 -12.71
N ALA A 19 0.80 -11.89 -13.61
CA ALA A 19 0.90 -12.08 -15.04
C ALA A 19 2.34 -11.93 -15.54
N PHE A 20 3.06 -10.90 -15.12
CA PHE A 20 4.45 -10.70 -15.53
C PHE A 20 5.37 -11.81 -15.00
N LEU A 21 5.19 -12.24 -13.76
CA LEU A 21 5.94 -13.37 -13.22
C LEU A 21 5.60 -14.68 -13.94
N SER A 22 4.32 -14.90 -14.32
CA SER A 22 3.92 -16.04 -15.14
C SER A 22 4.58 -16.00 -16.52
N LYS A 23 4.62 -14.84 -17.17
CA LYS A 23 5.26 -14.61 -18.48
C LYS A 23 6.77 -14.87 -18.42
N ALA A 24 7.42 -14.56 -17.31
CA ALA A 24 8.83 -14.84 -17.06
C ALA A 24 9.12 -16.32 -16.78
N GLY A 25 8.09 -17.17 -16.66
CA GLY A 25 8.22 -18.61 -16.47
C GLY A 25 8.23 -19.09 -15.03
N HIS A 26 7.90 -18.24 -14.05
CA HIS A 26 7.76 -18.65 -12.67
C HIS A 26 6.53 -19.55 -12.47
N ASN A 27 6.67 -20.58 -11.63
CA ASN A 27 5.54 -21.44 -11.23
C ASN A 27 4.69 -20.74 -10.16
N ILE A 28 3.90 -19.78 -10.61
CA ILE A 28 3.04 -18.95 -9.79
C ILE A 28 1.57 -19.29 -9.97
N THR A 29 0.82 -19.30 -8.88
CA THR A 29 -0.64 -19.43 -8.86
C THR A 29 -1.25 -18.16 -8.27
N LEU A 30 -2.12 -17.50 -9.02
CA LEU A 30 -2.89 -16.36 -8.56
C LEU A 30 -4.08 -16.86 -7.74
N VAL A 31 -4.25 -16.34 -6.54
CA VAL A 31 -5.28 -16.77 -5.60
C VAL A 31 -6.22 -15.61 -5.30
N ASP A 32 -7.52 -15.80 -5.49
CA ASP A 32 -8.53 -14.80 -5.17
C ASP A 32 -9.83 -15.42 -4.65
N ALA A 33 -10.61 -14.66 -3.92
CA ALA A 33 -11.94 -15.04 -3.48
C ALA A 33 -13.04 -14.78 -4.53
N ASN A 34 -12.76 -13.89 -5.49
CA ASN A 34 -13.69 -13.53 -6.55
C ASN A 34 -13.71 -14.62 -7.64
N LYS A 35 -14.76 -15.46 -7.61
CA LYS A 35 -14.90 -16.60 -8.52
C LYS A 35 -14.94 -16.19 -9.98
N GLU A 36 -15.69 -15.15 -10.32
CA GLU A 36 -15.80 -14.67 -11.70
C GLU A 36 -14.42 -14.21 -12.23
N HIS A 37 -13.62 -13.58 -11.36
CA HIS A 37 -12.28 -13.15 -11.70
C HIS A 37 -11.33 -14.33 -11.94
N VAL A 38 -11.34 -15.33 -11.04
CA VAL A 38 -10.53 -16.55 -11.18
C VAL A 38 -10.91 -17.33 -12.44
N ASP A 39 -12.22 -17.47 -12.72
CA ASP A 39 -12.69 -18.15 -13.92
C ASP A 39 -12.26 -17.44 -15.20
N ALA A 40 -12.33 -16.09 -15.21
CA ALA A 40 -11.88 -15.30 -16.35
C ALA A 40 -10.35 -15.44 -16.57
N LEU A 41 -9.56 -15.37 -15.49
CA LEU A 41 -8.10 -15.55 -15.54
C LEU A 41 -7.71 -16.91 -16.13
N ASN A 42 -8.38 -17.99 -15.71
CA ASN A 42 -8.12 -19.33 -16.24
C ASN A 42 -8.60 -19.52 -17.69
N LYS A 43 -9.70 -18.86 -18.07
CA LYS A 43 -10.31 -19.04 -19.39
C LYS A 43 -9.60 -18.23 -20.48
N THR A 44 -9.25 -16.99 -20.17
CA THR A 44 -8.74 -16.01 -21.17
C THR A 44 -7.34 -15.49 -20.87
N GLY A 45 -6.79 -15.76 -19.69
CA GLY A 45 -5.57 -15.13 -19.18
C GLY A 45 -5.83 -13.78 -18.54
N ALA A 46 -4.78 -13.16 -18.02
CA ALA A 46 -4.78 -11.83 -17.46
C ALA A 46 -4.70 -10.77 -18.57
N ARG A 47 -5.75 -10.00 -18.76
CA ARG A 47 -5.83 -8.88 -19.70
C ARG A 47 -5.30 -7.62 -19.02
N ILE A 48 -4.19 -7.06 -19.49
CA ILE A 48 -3.58 -5.83 -19.02
C ILE A 48 -3.71 -4.78 -20.09
N ILE A 49 -4.42 -3.69 -19.79
CA ILE A 49 -4.62 -2.55 -20.69
C ILE A 49 -4.06 -1.26 -20.07
N GLY A 50 -4.05 -0.18 -20.81
CA GLY A 50 -3.57 1.13 -20.37
C GLY A 50 -2.15 1.40 -20.86
N ALA A 51 -1.17 1.37 -19.99
CA ALA A 51 0.23 1.57 -20.38
C ALA A 51 0.76 0.50 -21.35
N ILE A 52 0.15 -0.68 -21.35
CA ILE A 52 0.33 -1.73 -22.34
C ILE A 52 -1.02 -2.25 -22.79
N ASP A 53 -1.02 -3.13 -23.80
CA ASP A 53 -2.20 -3.86 -24.27
C ASP A 53 -1.79 -5.31 -24.52
N GLU A 54 -1.91 -6.18 -23.50
CA GLU A 54 -1.46 -7.55 -23.57
C GLU A 54 -2.38 -8.50 -22.80
N THR A 55 -2.51 -9.75 -23.27
CA THR A 55 -3.17 -10.83 -22.56
C THR A 55 -2.15 -11.92 -22.26
N ILE A 56 -1.92 -12.23 -21.01
CA ILE A 56 -0.89 -13.16 -20.55
C ILE A 56 -1.57 -14.38 -19.93
N PRO A 57 -1.25 -15.61 -20.38
CA PRO A 57 -1.73 -16.83 -19.74
C PRO A 57 -1.26 -16.91 -18.29
N VAL A 58 -2.17 -17.23 -17.38
CA VAL A 58 -1.89 -17.37 -15.96
C VAL A 58 -2.61 -18.59 -15.40
N LYS A 59 -2.15 -19.08 -14.25
CA LYS A 59 -2.84 -20.08 -13.44
C LYS A 59 -3.47 -19.40 -12.27
N ALA A 60 -4.77 -19.59 -12.05
CA ALA A 60 -5.47 -19.03 -10.91
C ALA A 60 -6.29 -20.10 -10.17
N CYS A 61 -6.52 -19.93 -8.89
CA CYS A 61 -7.43 -20.77 -8.10
C CYS A 61 -8.20 -19.93 -7.07
N TYR A 62 -9.31 -20.46 -6.59
CA TYR A 62 -10.02 -19.91 -5.45
C TYR A 62 -9.22 -20.11 -4.17
N ALA A 63 -9.38 -19.23 -3.20
CA ALA A 63 -8.64 -19.31 -1.95
C ALA A 63 -8.90 -20.63 -1.18
N ASP A 64 -10.09 -21.17 -1.26
CA ASP A 64 -10.48 -22.46 -0.66
C ASP A 64 -10.06 -23.69 -1.50
N ALA A 65 -9.62 -23.49 -2.73
CA ALA A 65 -9.17 -24.54 -3.65
C ALA A 65 -7.63 -24.58 -3.81
N MET A 66 -6.90 -23.95 -2.92
CA MET A 66 -5.43 -24.06 -2.91
C MET A 66 -5.01 -25.49 -2.57
N GLU A 67 -3.97 -26.01 -3.24
CA GLU A 67 -3.46 -27.36 -3.04
C GLU A 67 -1.94 -27.37 -2.78
N GLY A 68 -1.54 -28.27 -1.87
CA GLY A 68 -0.13 -28.45 -1.48
C GLY A 68 0.43 -27.24 -0.72
N SER A 69 1.75 -27.12 -0.69
CA SER A 69 2.45 -26.02 -0.02
C SER A 69 3.22 -25.16 -1.01
N PHE A 70 3.47 -23.90 -0.62
CA PHE A 70 4.17 -22.91 -1.40
C PHE A 70 5.44 -22.43 -0.67
N ASP A 71 6.49 -22.17 -1.42
CA ASP A 71 7.75 -21.66 -0.88
C ASP A 71 7.69 -20.14 -0.64
N LEU A 72 6.93 -19.42 -1.49
CA LEU A 72 6.78 -17.97 -1.44
C LEU A 72 5.31 -17.58 -1.54
N PHE A 73 4.88 -16.72 -0.63
CA PHE A 73 3.60 -16.03 -0.70
C PHE A 73 3.82 -14.55 -1.01
N LEU A 74 3.33 -14.09 -2.16
CA LEU A 74 3.19 -12.67 -2.46
C LEU A 74 1.81 -12.23 -1.95
N TYR A 75 1.78 -11.56 -0.80
CA TYR A 75 0.53 -11.25 -0.11
C TYR A 75 0.05 -9.85 -0.48
N MET A 76 -0.95 -9.78 -1.35
CA MET A 76 -1.49 -8.56 -1.97
C MET A 76 -2.98 -8.36 -1.68
N ALA A 77 -3.63 -9.28 -0.96
CA ALA A 77 -5.00 -9.07 -0.50
C ALA A 77 -5.06 -7.86 0.44
N LYS A 78 -6.16 -7.12 0.44
CA LYS A 78 -6.34 -6.01 1.38
C LYS A 78 -6.29 -6.49 2.83
N GLN A 79 -5.85 -5.64 3.76
CA GLN A 79 -5.80 -5.99 5.18
C GLN A 79 -7.18 -6.33 5.75
N THR A 80 -8.25 -5.78 5.18
CA THR A 80 -9.65 -6.13 5.51
C THR A 80 -10.01 -7.61 5.28
N ALA A 81 -9.18 -8.35 4.53
CA ALA A 81 -9.35 -9.77 4.27
C ALA A 81 -8.43 -10.67 5.12
N ASN A 82 -7.63 -10.11 6.01
CA ASN A 82 -6.60 -10.84 6.76
C ASN A 82 -7.17 -12.01 7.57
N ASP A 83 -8.32 -11.85 8.22
CA ASP A 83 -8.96 -12.90 9.04
C ASP A 83 -9.29 -14.18 8.24
N VAL A 84 -9.50 -14.04 6.93
CA VAL A 84 -9.82 -15.17 6.04
C VAL A 84 -8.57 -15.63 5.29
N ALA A 85 -7.77 -14.71 4.79
CA ALA A 85 -6.65 -15.02 3.89
C ALA A 85 -5.41 -15.56 4.65
N MET A 86 -5.11 -15.04 5.85
CA MET A 86 -3.95 -15.51 6.61
C MET A 86 -4.06 -16.98 7.07
N PRO A 87 -5.19 -17.48 7.61
CA PRO A 87 -5.34 -18.89 7.90
C PRO A 87 -5.13 -19.80 6.68
N GLN A 88 -5.59 -19.39 5.50
CA GLN A 88 -5.34 -20.13 4.25
C GLN A 88 -3.85 -20.12 3.88
N MET A 89 -3.18 -18.98 3.99
CA MET A 89 -1.74 -18.87 3.78
C MET A 89 -0.96 -19.81 4.71
N VAL A 90 -1.27 -19.80 6.01
CA VAL A 90 -0.60 -20.67 7.00
C VAL A 90 -0.84 -22.15 6.69
N LYS A 91 -2.08 -22.55 6.35
CA LYS A 91 -2.43 -23.92 5.98
C LYS A 91 -1.60 -24.47 4.82
N HIS A 92 -1.25 -23.60 3.86
CA HIS A 92 -0.49 -23.95 2.65
C HIS A 92 0.98 -23.54 2.73
N SER A 93 1.47 -23.14 3.90
CA SER A 93 2.89 -22.87 4.18
C SER A 93 3.61 -24.10 4.73
N HIS A 94 4.92 -24.08 4.70
CA HIS A 94 5.83 -25.00 5.42
C HIS A 94 6.87 -24.20 6.21
N GLU A 95 7.72 -24.86 6.96
CA GLU A 95 8.68 -24.22 7.87
C GLU A 95 9.67 -23.22 7.20
N LYS A 96 9.88 -23.34 5.88
CA LYS A 96 10.77 -22.47 5.09
C LYS A 96 10.01 -21.49 4.19
N SER A 97 8.68 -21.47 4.23
CA SER A 97 7.90 -20.56 3.41
C SER A 97 8.17 -19.10 3.79
N ILE A 98 8.34 -18.26 2.79
CA ILE A 98 8.55 -16.81 2.93
C ILE A 98 7.24 -16.10 2.61
N VAL A 99 6.93 -15.07 3.36
CA VAL A 99 5.78 -14.19 3.11
C VAL A 99 6.29 -12.79 2.77
N VAL A 100 6.00 -12.34 1.57
CA VAL A 100 6.26 -10.97 1.13
C VAL A 100 4.95 -10.21 1.11
N THR A 101 4.76 -9.26 2.01
CA THR A 101 3.56 -8.44 2.02
C THR A 101 3.75 -7.19 1.16
N CYS A 102 2.84 -7.02 0.19
CA CYS A 102 2.74 -5.82 -0.64
C CYS A 102 1.60 -4.89 -0.18
N GLN A 103 0.94 -5.22 0.92
CA GLN A 103 -0.17 -4.45 1.50
C GLN A 103 0.28 -3.03 1.88
N ASN A 104 -0.67 -2.09 1.92
CA ASN A 104 -0.45 -0.75 2.45
C ASN A 104 -0.40 -0.77 4.00
N GLY A 105 -0.04 0.35 4.62
CA GLY A 105 0.03 0.47 6.08
C GLY A 105 1.24 -0.24 6.69
N LEU A 106 1.04 -0.81 7.86
CA LEU A 106 2.04 -1.55 8.64
C LEU A 106 1.59 -3.03 8.83
N PRO A 107 1.58 -3.85 7.77
CA PRO A 107 1.03 -5.21 7.85
C PRO A 107 1.96 -6.22 8.52
N GLU A 108 3.26 -5.97 8.61
CA GLU A 108 4.25 -6.93 9.12
C GLU A 108 3.99 -7.37 10.57
N PRO A 109 3.62 -6.49 11.51
CA PRO A 109 3.27 -6.88 12.88
C PRO A 109 2.07 -7.85 12.94
N GLU A 110 1.08 -7.67 12.07
CA GLU A 110 -0.09 -8.53 12.01
C GLU A 110 0.27 -9.92 11.47
N ILE A 111 1.06 -9.96 10.39
CA ILE A 111 1.55 -11.22 9.81
C ILE A 111 2.45 -11.97 10.81
N ALA A 112 3.21 -11.26 11.63
CA ALA A 112 4.09 -11.86 12.64
C ALA A 112 3.33 -12.61 13.75
N LYS A 113 2.03 -12.46 13.86
CA LYS A 113 1.21 -13.30 14.74
C LYS A 113 1.02 -14.73 14.20
N TYR A 114 1.27 -14.95 12.91
CA TYR A 114 1.02 -16.20 12.19
C TYR A 114 2.30 -16.90 11.74
N VAL A 115 3.34 -16.14 11.40
CA VAL A 115 4.61 -16.67 10.90
C VAL A 115 5.80 -16.00 11.60
N PRO A 116 6.94 -16.69 11.76
CA PRO A 116 8.15 -16.10 12.35
C PRO A 116 8.63 -14.85 11.59
N LYS A 117 9.12 -13.85 12.32
CA LYS A 117 9.56 -12.56 11.78
C LYS A 117 10.64 -12.70 10.71
N GLU A 118 11.52 -13.66 10.86
CA GLU A 118 12.63 -13.97 9.95
C GLU A 118 12.15 -14.42 8.56
N ARG A 119 10.88 -14.80 8.45
CA ARG A 119 10.25 -15.23 7.19
C ARG A 119 9.33 -14.17 6.58
N ILE A 120 9.29 -12.98 7.16
CA ILE A 120 8.46 -11.87 6.68
C ILE A 120 9.34 -10.86 5.97
N MET A 121 8.92 -10.51 4.77
CA MET A 121 9.46 -9.40 4.00
C MET A 121 8.35 -8.46 3.64
N GLY A 122 8.65 -7.18 3.53
CA GLY A 122 7.74 -6.16 3.04
C GLY A 122 8.17 -5.64 1.68
N CYS A 123 7.20 -5.42 0.82
CA CYS A 123 7.42 -4.90 -0.53
C CYS A 123 6.42 -3.78 -0.85
N PRO A 124 6.60 -2.57 -0.30
CA PRO A 124 5.80 -1.42 -0.68
C PRO A 124 5.88 -1.15 -2.19
N ILE A 125 4.73 -1.21 -2.87
CA ILE A 125 4.62 -1.00 -4.31
C ILE A 125 4.45 0.49 -4.61
N ALA A 126 5.18 1.02 -5.59
CA ALA A 126 5.18 2.42 -6.01
C ALA A 126 4.60 2.63 -7.43
N TRP A 127 3.67 1.78 -7.84
CA TRP A 127 2.91 1.91 -9.09
C TRP A 127 1.44 1.60 -8.86
N GLY A 128 0.59 1.92 -9.83
CA GLY A 128 -0.85 1.83 -9.71
C GLY A 128 -1.50 0.94 -10.76
N GLY A 129 -2.67 0.41 -10.42
CA GLY A 129 -3.53 -0.32 -11.34
C GLY A 129 -4.99 -0.18 -10.93
N ILE A 130 -5.89 -0.25 -11.90
CA ILE A 130 -7.33 -0.12 -11.69
C ILE A 130 -8.00 -1.40 -12.18
N PHE A 131 -8.80 -2.02 -11.33
CA PHE A 131 -9.59 -3.20 -11.70
C PHE A 131 -10.69 -2.81 -12.70
N GLN A 132 -10.67 -3.45 -13.87
CA GLN A 132 -11.61 -3.16 -14.98
C GLN A 132 -12.71 -4.23 -15.14
N GLY A 133 -12.72 -5.21 -14.24
CA GLY A 133 -13.64 -6.33 -14.27
C GLY A 133 -12.92 -7.68 -14.26
N PRO A 134 -13.67 -8.80 -14.27
CA PRO A 134 -13.09 -10.14 -14.22
C PRO A 134 -12.02 -10.37 -15.30
N GLY A 135 -10.83 -10.78 -14.88
CA GLY A 135 -9.69 -11.06 -15.75
C GLY A 135 -9.00 -9.82 -16.35
N CYS A 136 -9.45 -8.59 -16.05
CA CYS A 136 -8.93 -7.37 -16.68
C CYS A 136 -8.46 -6.32 -15.66
N THR A 137 -7.30 -5.72 -15.91
CA THR A 137 -6.75 -4.60 -15.14
C THR A 137 -6.18 -3.52 -16.06
N TYR A 138 -6.29 -2.26 -15.61
CA TYR A 138 -5.68 -1.11 -16.27
C TYR A 138 -4.40 -0.73 -15.52
N LEU A 139 -3.26 -0.82 -16.19
CA LEU A 139 -1.96 -0.42 -15.65
C LEU A 139 -1.76 1.07 -15.91
N THR A 140 -1.54 1.85 -14.83
CA THR A 140 -1.45 3.31 -14.91
C THR A 140 -0.08 3.83 -15.30
N ALA A 141 0.98 3.03 -15.16
CA ALA A 141 2.35 3.37 -15.47
C ALA A 141 2.99 2.33 -16.40
N PRO A 142 3.93 2.74 -17.28
CA PRO A 142 4.69 1.79 -18.10
C PRO A 142 5.45 0.77 -17.24
N PRO A 143 5.70 -0.46 -17.74
CA PRO A 143 6.42 -1.51 -16.99
C PRO A 143 7.81 -1.09 -16.50
N ASP A 144 8.50 -0.24 -17.24
CA ASP A 144 9.81 0.30 -16.86
C ASP A 144 9.74 1.34 -15.72
N GLN A 145 8.53 1.76 -15.32
CA GLN A 145 8.26 2.62 -14.17
C GLN A 145 7.58 1.88 -13.01
N MET A 146 7.50 0.57 -13.06
CA MET A 146 6.98 -0.24 -11.96
C MET A 146 8.08 -0.48 -10.93
N PHE A 147 8.14 0.37 -9.90
CA PHE A 147 9.12 0.30 -8.82
C PHE A 147 8.52 -0.34 -7.58
N CYS A 148 9.33 -1.11 -6.88
CA CYS A 148 9.05 -1.54 -5.51
C CYS A 148 10.35 -1.59 -4.70
N THR A 149 10.22 -1.49 -3.39
CA THR A 149 11.36 -1.67 -2.48
C THR A 149 11.09 -2.88 -1.61
N LEU A 150 12.03 -3.81 -1.55
CA LEU A 150 11.94 -5.03 -0.77
C LEU A 150 12.89 -4.97 0.44
N GLY A 151 12.40 -5.38 1.60
CA GLY A 151 13.21 -5.50 2.81
C GLY A 151 12.71 -6.62 3.71
N THR A 152 13.59 -7.17 4.54
CA THR A 152 13.21 -8.11 5.60
C THR A 152 12.59 -7.36 6.78
N TYR A 153 11.66 -8.00 7.50
CA TYR A 153 11.07 -7.40 8.70
C TYR A 153 12.08 -7.25 9.85
N THR A 154 13.13 -8.07 9.86
CA THR A 154 14.23 -8.00 10.85
C THR A 154 15.27 -6.94 10.51
N GLY A 155 15.27 -6.39 9.27
CA GLY A 155 16.30 -5.49 8.76
C GLY A 155 17.59 -6.19 8.31
N GLU A 156 17.67 -7.52 8.42
CA GLU A 156 18.84 -8.29 8.03
C GLU A 156 18.86 -8.56 6.52
N HIS A 157 20.04 -8.50 5.92
CA HIS A 157 20.23 -8.95 4.54
C HIS A 157 20.44 -10.47 4.52
N THR A 158 19.59 -11.19 3.81
CA THR A 158 19.62 -12.65 3.73
C THR A 158 19.71 -13.14 2.28
N THR A 159 20.16 -14.39 2.09
CA THR A 159 20.17 -15.01 0.76
C THR A 159 18.77 -15.19 0.18
N GLU A 160 17.78 -15.36 1.03
CA GLU A 160 16.36 -15.44 0.66
C GLU A 160 15.85 -14.07 0.16
N LEU A 161 16.34 -12.97 0.73
CA LEU A 161 16.02 -11.62 0.24
C LEU A 161 16.50 -11.43 -1.21
N ASP A 162 17.73 -11.86 -1.51
CA ASP A 162 18.28 -11.79 -2.86
C ASP A 162 17.51 -12.69 -3.84
N GLU A 163 17.12 -13.90 -3.41
CA GLU A 163 16.33 -14.82 -4.24
C GLU A 163 14.94 -14.25 -4.55
N VAL A 164 14.26 -13.66 -3.55
CA VAL A 164 12.96 -13.00 -3.75
C VAL A 164 13.10 -11.75 -4.63
N ALA A 165 14.15 -10.96 -4.43
CA ALA A 165 14.40 -9.77 -5.26
C ALA A 165 14.60 -10.17 -6.74
N ALA A 166 15.37 -11.23 -7.02
CA ALA A 166 15.58 -11.72 -8.38
C ALA A 166 14.25 -12.16 -9.03
N ILE A 167 13.35 -12.82 -8.30
CA ILE A 167 12.03 -13.20 -8.79
C ILE A 167 11.19 -11.94 -9.09
N LEU A 168 11.15 -10.99 -8.16
CA LEU A 168 10.33 -9.79 -8.33
C LEU A 168 10.83 -8.86 -9.44
N GLN A 169 12.12 -8.89 -9.79
CA GLN A 169 12.69 -8.12 -10.89
C GLN A 169 12.12 -8.49 -12.27
N ASP A 170 11.56 -9.67 -12.42
CA ASP A 170 10.86 -10.06 -13.65
C ASP A 170 9.49 -9.35 -13.82
N GLY A 171 9.00 -8.69 -12.79
CA GLY A 171 7.74 -7.93 -12.84
C GLY A 171 7.82 -6.49 -12.32
N ASN A 172 8.96 -6.08 -11.75
CA ASN A 172 9.17 -4.74 -11.17
C ASN A 172 10.64 -4.35 -11.26
N LYS A 173 10.93 -3.05 -11.09
CA LYS A 173 12.28 -2.59 -10.70
C LYS A 173 12.39 -2.65 -9.17
N VAL A 174 13.24 -3.53 -8.67
CA VAL A 174 13.39 -3.81 -7.23
C VAL A 174 14.58 -3.07 -6.66
N THR A 175 14.36 -2.33 -5.57
CA THR A 175 15.42 -1.78 -4.70
C THR A 175 15.38 -2.54 -3.37
N LEU A 176 16.53 -2.78 -2.75
CA LEU A 176 16.61 -3.38 -1.42
C LEU A 176 16.74 -2.30 -0.35
N SER A 177 16.04 -2.49 0.78
CA SER A 177 16.16 -1.65 1.98
C SER A 177 16.55 -2.48 3.19
N GLY A 178 17.51 -1.97 3.98
CA GLY A 178 17.85 -2.49 5.30
C GLY A 178 16.97 -1.94 6.43
N ASN A 179 16.05 -1.00 6.12
CA ASN A 179 15.16 -0.37 7.08
C ASN A 179 13.70 -0.37 6.58
N LEU A 180 13.13 -1.57 6.45
CA LEU A 180 11.77 -1.75 5.96
C LEU A 180 10.75 -0.89 6.73
N MET A 181 10.86 -0.83 8.06
CA MET A 181 9.88 -0.11 8.86
C MET A 181 9.97 1.41 8.65
N GLY A 182 11.16 1.96 8.47
CA GLY A 182 11.33 3.37 8.10
C GLY A 182 10.72 3.68 6.74
N LEU A 183 10.87 2.80 5.77
CA LEU A 183 10.24 2.90 4.45
C LEU A 183 8.70 2.78 4.54
N ARG A 184 8.19 1.84 5.35
CA ARG A 184 6.75 1.68 5.60
C ARG A 184 6.15 2.96 6.18
N TRP A 185 6.80 3.53 7.18
CA TRP A 185 6.34 4.77 7.80
C TRP A 185 6.36 5.96 6.83
N CYS A 186 7.37 6.03 5.96
CA CYS A 186 7.42 7.05 4.92
C CYS A 186 6.19 6.95 4.00
N LYS A 187 5.91 5.77 3.45
CA LYS A 187 4.73 5.55 2.59
C LYS A 187 3.41 5.72 3.36
N LEU A 188 3.35 5.25 4.62
CA LEU A 188 2.18 5.41 5.46
C LEU A 188 1.88 6.89 5.71
N THR A 189 2.89 7.71 6.01
CA THR A 189 2.72 9.16 6.20
C THR A 189 2.10 9.81 4.97
N LEU A 190 2.61 9.49 3.77
CA LEU A 190 2.02 9.99 2.53
C LEU A 190 0.54 9.61 2.40
N ASN A 191 0.22 8.33 2.61
CA ASN A 191 -1.14 7.83 2.49
C ASN A 191 -2.06 8.37 3.60
N ALA A 192 -1.62 8.36 4.85
CA ALA A 192 -2.40 8.87 5.98
C ALA A 192 -2.73 10.36 5.86
N CYS A 193 -1.85 11.15 5.23
CA CYS A 193 -2.09 12.56 4.98
C CYS A 193 -2.98 12.76 3.74
N PHE A 194 -2.46 12.44 2.55
CA PHE A 194 -3.13 12.75 1.28
C PHE A 194 -4.35 11.88 1.01
N SER A 195 -4.26 10.55 1.24
CA SER A 195 -5.40 9.68 0.96
C SER A 195 -6.55 9.92 1.93
N SER A 196 -6.26 10.22 3.21
CA SER A 196 -7.31 10.52 4.18
C SER A 196 -8.00 11.83 3.87
N LEU A 197 -7.25 12.89 3.55
CA LEU A 197 -7.82 14.18 3.19
C LEU A 197 -8.61 14.11 1.88
N SER A 198 -8.09 13.39 0.86
CA SER A 198 -8.83 13.10 -0.38
C SER A 198 -10.15 12.37 -0.09
N THR A 199 -10.14 11.42 0.84
CA THR A 199 -11.33 10.63 1.16
C THR A 199 -12.44 11.46 1.82
N ILE A 200 -12.11 12.37 2.73
CA ILE A 200 -13.14 13.19 3.38
C ILE A 200 -13.60 14.37 2.53
N THR A 201 -12.78 14.84 1.58
CA THR A 201 -13.09 16.03 0.77
C THR A 201 -13.61 15.71 -0.62
N GLY A 202 -13.25 14.55 -1.19
CA GLY A 202 -13.49 14.23 -2.60
C GLY A 202 -12.45 14.81 -3.56
N PHE A 203 -11.44 15.54 -3.07
CA PHE A 203 -10.39 16.14 -3.89
C PHE A 203 -9.39 15.11 -4.39
N THR A 204 -8.89 15.32 -5.61
CA THR A 204 -7.67 14.69 -6.10
C THR A 204 -6.44 15.20 -5.32
N PHE A 205 -5.32 14.50 -5.40
CA PHE A 205 -4.08 14.96 -4.76
C PHE A 205 -3.63 16.33 -5.33
N GLY A 206 -3.81 16.57 -6.63
CA GLY A 206 -3.50 17.87 -7.23
C GLY A 206 -4.38 18.99 -6.69
N GLU A 207 -5.69 18.76 -6.54
CA GLU A 207 -6.59 19.74 -5.96
C GLU A 207 -6.29 20.04 -4.49
N ILE A 208 -5.73 19.09 -3.73
CA ILE A 208 -5.21 19.31 -2.38
C ILE A 208 -3.98 20.22 -2.44
N ILE A 209 -3.02 19.92 -3.33
CA ILE A 209 -1.77 20.71 -3.49
C ILE A 209 -2.08 22.17 -3.91
N ASP A 210 -3.09 22.38 -4.76
CA ASP A 210 -3.51 23.72 -5.22
C ASP A 210 -4.10 24.61 -4.10
N ARG A 211 -4.38 24.05 -2.91
CA ARG A 211 -5.08 24.74 -1.83
C ARG A 211 -4.22 24.84 -0.57
N PRO A 212 -3.67 26.03 -0.25
CA PRO A 212 -2.83 26.22 0.92
C PRO A 212 -3.50 25.78 2.24
N GLU A 213 -4.84 25.95 2.37
CA GLU A 213 -5.59 25.52 3.53
C GLU A 213 -5.62 23.97 3.65
N MET A 214 -5.64 23.24 2.55
CA MET A 214 -5.54 21.78 2.55
C MET A 214 -4.12 21.33 2.86
N MET A 215 -3.12 22.00 2.30
CA MET A 215 -1.71 21.74 2.60
C MET A 215 -1.36 22.04 4.06
N ARG A 216 -2.03 23.01 4.69
CA ARG A 216 -1.92 23.22 6.15
C ARG A 216 -2.36 21.97 6.92
N ILE A 217 -3.49 21.36 6.56
CA ILE A 217 -3.95 20.10 7.18
C ILE A 217 -2.94 18.98 6.96
N ILE A 218 -2.39 18.86 5.74
CA ILE A 218 -1.33 17.89 5.43
C ILE A 218 -0.12 18.06 6.34
N CYS A 219 0.33 19.29 6.60
CA CYS A 219 1.45 19.55 7.50
C CYS A 219 1.16 19.07 8.93
N TYR A 220 -0.05 19.31 9.46
CA TYR A 220 -0.42 18.84 10.81
C TYR A 220 -0.51 17.32 10.89
N LEU A 221 -1.13 16.66 9.90
CA LEU A 221 -1.19 15.20 9.82
C LEU A 221 0.20 14.58 9.72
N GLY A 222 1.06 15.17 8.86
CA GLY A 222 2.44 14.72 8.68
C GLY A 222 3.27 14.84 9.97
N ARG A 223 3.13 15.95 10.68
CA ARG A 223 3.78 16.16 11.99
C ARG A 223 3.35 15.09 13.02
N GLU A 224 2.06 14.75 13.07
CA GLU A 224 1.57 13.69 13.93
C GLU A 224 2.20 12.33 13.56
N CYS A 225 2.24 11.98 12.27
CA CYS A 225 2.87 10.74 11.80
C CYS A 225 4.36 10.66 12.19
N ILE A 226 5.12 11.75 11.99
CA ILE A 226 6.54 11.79 12.31
C ILE A 226 6.78 11.59 13.80
N ARG A 227 6.04 12.31 14.66
CA ARG A 227 6.15 12.18 16.12
C ARG A 227 5.86 10.75 16.60
N VAL A 228 4.88 10.09 16.00
CA VAL A 228 4.58 8.68 16.32
C VAL A 228 5.70 7.76 15.86
N CYS A 229 6.21 7.95 14.65
CA CYS A 229 7.32 7.16 14.10
C CYS A 229 8.58 7.26 14.99
N GLU A 230 8.96 8.48 15.37
CA GLU A 230 10.11 8.75 16.25
C GLU A 230 9.91 8.17 17.66
N ALA A 231 8.74 8.37 18.26
CA ALA A 231 8.43 7.81 19.58
C ALA A 231 8.38 6.28 19.57
N SER A 232 8.11 5.67 18.40
CA SER A 232 8.19 4.22 18.20
C SER A 232 9.63 3.72 18.01
N GLY A 233 10.64 4.58 18.05
CA GLY A 233 12.04 4.27 17.86
C GLY A 233 12.42 3.91 16.42
N ILE A 234 11.60 4.33 15.45
CA ILE A 234 11.80 4.04 14.03
C ILE A 234 12.38 5.28 13.35
N SER A 235 13.49 5.11 12.63
CA SER A 235 14.06 6.14 11.75
C SER A 235 13.35 6.08 10.40
N MET A 236 12.61 7.13 10.04
CA MET A 236 11.91 7.19 8.76
C MET A 236 12.93 7.27 7.62
N GLU A 237 12.77 6.43 6.60
CA GLU A 237 13.55 6.54 5.37
C GLU A 237 12.99 7.62 4.46
N PRO A 238 13.85 8.26 3.64
CA PRO A 238 13.38 9.15 2.59
C PRO A 238 12.46 8.41 1.61
N TYR A 239 11.47 9.12 1.10
CA TYR A 239 10.65 8.59 0.02
C TYR A 239 11.41 8.74 -1.30
N HIS A 240 11.64 7.62 -1.96
CA HIS A 240 12.24 7.61 -3.28
C HIS A 240 11.16 7.58 -4.36
N PHE A 241 11.13 8.62 -5.17
CA PHE A 241 10.30 8.67 -6.36
C PHE A 241 11.19 8.85 -7.60
N ALA A 242 11.19 7.86 -8.47
CA ALA A 242 12.17 7.75 -9.56
C ALA A 242 13.62 7.82 -9.02
N GLU A 243 14.41 8.78 -9.45
CA GLU A 243 15.80 8.95 -9.02
C GLU A 243 15.95 10.02 -7.91
N ARG A 244 14.84 10.50 -7.33
CA ARG A 244 14.83 11.60 -6.36
C ARG A 244 14.47 11.12 -4.97
N GLU A 245 15.10 11.72 -3.98
CA GLU A 245 14.95 11.46 -2.56
C GLU A 245 14.18 12.60 -1.89
N TYR A 246 13.14 12.24 -1.12
CA TYR A 246 12.26 13.19 -0.46
C TYR A 246 12.19 12.95 1.06
N HIS A 247 12.60 13.97 1.82
CA HIS A 247 12.67 13.90 3.28
C HIS A 247 11.43 14.52 3.94
N PHE A 248 10.46 13.71 4.28
CA PHE A 248 9.24 14.17 4.96
C PHE A 248 9.50 14.85 6.29
N THR A 249 10.44 14.35 7.09
CA THR A 249 10.75 14.89 8.41
C THR A 249 11.10 16.36 8.38
N LYS A 250 11.81 16.81 7.37
CA LYS A 250 12.21 18.22 7.22
C LYS A 250 11.05 19.17 6.93
N LEU A 251 9.96 18.65 6.35
CA LEU A 251 8.78 19.43 5.99
C LEU A 251 7.77 19.56 7.11
N TYR A 252 7.67 18.52 7.93
CA TYR A 252 6.61 18.43 8.92
C TYR A 252 7.11 18.62 10.35
N ASP A 253 8.41 18.80 10.54
CA ASP A 253 8.97 19.20 11.84
C ASP A 253 8.98 20.74 11.95
N PHE A 254 7.92 21.27 12.56
CA PHE A 254 7.76 22.71 12.77
C PHE A 254 7.20 23.00 14.17
N PRO A 255 7.58 24.12 14.79
CA PRO A 255 7.09 24.51 16.09
C PRO A 255 5.70 25.13 16.00
N GLY A 256 4.82 24.77 16.95
CA GLY A 256 3.52 25.42 17.14
C GLY A 256 2.62 25.37 15.89
N ASP A 257 2.07 26.53 15.53
CA ASP A 257 1.12 26.69 14.43
C ASP A 257 1.77 27.18 13.12
N ASP A 258 3.08 27.42 13.12
CA ASP A 258 3.83 27.92 11.96
C ASP A 258 4.22 26.78 11.01
N ALA A 259 3.22 26.19 10.35
CA ALA A 259 3.43 25.13 9.37
C ALA A 259 4.14 25.68 8.12
N PRO A 260 5.15 24.97 7.58
CA PRO A 260 5.93 25.38 6.40
C PRO A 260 5.13 25.10 5.12
N ILE A 261 3.99 25.78 4.94
CA ILE A 261 3.03 25.51 3.87
C ILE A 261 3.66 25.73 2.49
N ALA A 262 4.44 26.80 2.32
CA ALA A 262 5.05 27.12 1.03
C ALA A 262 6.05 26.05 0.60
N GLU A 263 6.88 25.59 1.52
CA GLU A 263 7.86 24.52 1.30
C GLU A 263 7.17 23.18 1.07
N ALA A 264 6.09 22.89 1.80
CA ALA A 264 5.30 21.68 1.63
C ALA A 264 4.60 21.65 0.28
N ILE A 265 4.06 22.79 -0.20
CA ILE A 265 3.49 22.90 -1.55
C ILE A 265 4.59 22.69 -2.60
N ALA A 266 5.73 23.36 -2.48
CA ALA A 266 6.82 23.24 -3.45
C ALA A 266 7.30 21.77 -3.57
N ALA A 267 7.43 21.09 -2.45
CA ALA A 267 7.80 19.69 -2.43
C ALA A 267 6.71 18.78 -3.02
N ALA A 268 5.44 19.02 -2.71
CA ALA A 268 4.34 18.24 -3.28
C ALA A 268 4.21 18.47 -4.80
N GLU A 269 4.45 19.69 -5.28
CA GLU A 269 4.53 20.01 -6.71
C GLU A 269 5.65 19.24 -7.42
N GLU A 270 6.80 19.15 -6.78
CA GLU A 270 7.97 18.49 -7.37
C GLU A 270 7.81 16.95 -7.38
N TYR A 271 7.32 16.36 -6.28
CA TYR A 271 7.36 14.90 -6.07
C TYR A 271 6.04 14.18 -6.27
N LEU A 272 4.91 14.78 -5.89
CA LEU A 272 3.61 14.13 -5.91
C LEU A 272 2.78 14.45 -7.14
N ARG A 273 2.78 15.69 -7.58
CA ARG A 273 1.97 16.10 -8.73
C ARG A 273 2.34 15.38 -10.04
N PRO A 274 3.61 15.18 -10.40
CA PRO A 274 3.97 14.43 -11.61
C PRO A 274 3.49 12.99 -11.60
N ALA A 275 3.48 12.37 -10.41
CA ALA A 275 3.12 10.96 -10.25
C ALA A 275 1.63 10.71 -10.07
N GLY A 276 0.91 11.64 -9.45
CA GLY A 276 -0.43 11.36 -8.97
C GLY A 276 -1.35 12.56 -8.83
N GLY A 277 -1.06 13.72 -9.44
CA GLY A 277 -1.89 14.92 -9.28
C GLY A 277 -3.38 14.73 -9.64
N LYS A 278 -3.70 13.85 -10.58
CA LYS A 278 -5.07 13.49 -10.96
C LYS A 278 -5.63 12.29 -10.18
N THR A 279 -4.89 11.76 -9.24
CA THR A 279 -5.26 10.54 -8.50
C THR A 279 -6.25 10.90 -7.39
N LEU A 280 -7.33 10.13 -7.30
CA LEU A 280 -8.17 10.02 -6.11
C LEU A 280 -7.62 8.93 -5.20
N ALA A 281 -7.77 9.12 -3.89
CA ALA A 281 -7.39 8.12 -2.91
C ALA A 281 -8.03 6.74 -3.18
N SER A 282 -7.27 5.67 -2.99
CA SER A 282 -7.81 4.31 -3.09
C SER A 282 -8.97 4.06 -2.12
N MET A 283 -8.88 4.61 -0.90
CA MET A 283 -9.97 4.54 0.09
C MET A 283 -11.26 5.20 -0.43
N LEU A 284 -11.16 6.38 -1.07
CA LEU A 284 -12.33 7.04 -1.66
C LEU A 284 -12.92 6.22 -2.81
N GLN A 285 -12.05 5.66 -3.67
CA GLN A 285 -12.50 4.78 -4.75
C GLN A 285 -13.22 3.54 -4.21
N ASP A 286 -12.76 2.96 -3.10
CA ASP A 286 -13.45 1.82 -2.47
C ASP A 286 -14.84 2.22 -1.97
N ILE A 287 -14.95 3.33 -1.27
CA ILE A 287 -16.23 3.86 -0.77
C ILE A 287 -17.19 4.14 -1.93
N GLN A 288 -16.72 4.76 -3.01
CA GLN A 288 -17.53 5.04 -4.21
C GLN A 288 -18.07 3.77 -4.88
N HIS A 289 -17.35 2.64 -4.73
CA HIS A 289 -17.77 1.34 -5.25
C HIS A 289 -18.47 0.46 -4.19
N GLY A 290 -18.82 1.01 -3.02
CA GLY A 290 -19.49 0.28 -1.95
C GLY A 290 -18.63 -0.82 -1.31
N ARG A 291 -17.31 -0.69 -1.37
CA ARG A 291 -16.34 -1.61 -0.76
C ARG A 291 -15.79 -1.05 0.54
N ALA A 292 -15.45 -1.93 1.48
CA ALA A 292 -14.72 -1.53 2.68
C ALA A 292 -13.36 -0.91 2.28
N SER A 293 -13.05 0.25 2.85
CA SER A 293 -11.77 0.92 2.65
C SER A 293 -10.70 0.38 3.60
N GLU A 294 -9.46 0.83 3.42
CA GLU A 294 -8.35 0.51 4.32
C GLU A 294 -8.18 1.58 5.43
N VAL A 295 -9.30 2.13 5.93
CA VAL A 295 -9.28 3.21 6.94
C VAL A 295 -8.52 2.81 8.20
N ASP A 296 -8.67 1.58 8.69
CA ASP A 296 -7.96 1.10 9.88
C ASP A 296 -6.49 0.77 9.58
N ALA A 297 -6.19 0.35 8.36
CA ALA A 297 -4.82 0.04 7.95
C ALA A 297 -3.98 1.27 7.57
N ILE A 298 -4.60 2.43 7.32
CA ILE A 298 -3.92 3.67 6.91
C ILE A 298 -3.98 4.71 8.05
N PRO A 299 -4.98 5.58 8.21
CA PRO A 299 -4.99 6.49 9.36
C PRO A 299 -5.12 5.76 10.69
N GLY A 300 -5.87 4.65 10.75
CA GLY A 300 -6.00 3.82 11.94
C GLY A 300 -4.68 3.24 12.42
N ALA A 301 -3.80 2.80 11.52
CA ALA A 301 -2.47 2.31 11.90
C ALA A 301 -1.61 3.39 12.60
N VAL A 302 -1.76 4.66 12.21
CA VAL A 302 -1.10 5.78 12.91
C VAL A 302 -1.71 5.98 14.29
N VAL A 303 -3.05 5.91 14.42
CA VAL A 303 -3.75 6.04 15.70
C VAL A 303 -3.35 4.91 16.67
N ASP A 304 -3.28 3.68 16.19
CA ASP A 304 -2.88 2.51 16.98
C ASP A 304 -1.42 2.60 17.45
N ALA A 305 -0.52 2.98 16.55
CA ALA A 305 0.88 3.20 16.89
C ALA A 305 1.05 4.35 17.88
N ALA A 306 0.27 5.43 17.71
CA ALA A 306 0.27 6.57 18.65
C ALA A 306 -0.17 6.16 20.05
N LEU A 307 -1.20 5.33 20.16
CA LEU A 307 -1.67 4.79 21.43
C LEU A 307 -0.57 3.97 22.13
N GLN A 308 0.13 3.11 21.37
CA GLN A 308 1.22 2.28 21.89
C GLN A 308 2.43 3.12 22.33
N ALA A 309 2.76 4.19 21.57
CA ALA A 309 3.87 5.08 21.85
C ALA A 309 3.54 6.20 22.88
N GLY A 310 2.29 6.33 23.31
CA GLY A 310 1.85 7.40 24.23
C GLY A 310 1.86 8.79 23.59
N VAL A 311 1.72 8.89 22.28
CA VAL A 311 1.71 10.14 21.50
C VAL A 311 0.28 10.57 21.21
N LYS A 312 0.00 11.87 21.29
CA LYS A 312 -1.32 12.42 20.93
C LYS A 312 -1.35 12.76 19.44
N VAL A 313 -2.39 12.29 18.76
CA VAL A 313 -2.64 12.51 17.31
C VAL A 313 -4.07 13.01 17.08
N PRO A 314 -4.44 14.20 17.60
CA PRO A 314 -5.82 14.66 17.60
C PRO A 314 -6.39 14.91 16.21
N VAL A 315 -5.59 15.33 15.22
CA VAL A 315 -6.06 15.57 13.84
C VAL A 315 -6.27 14.24 13.12
N MET A 316 -5.36 13.28 13.31
CA MET A 316 -5.47 11.93 12.73
C MET A 316 -6.70 11.18 13.25
N ILE A 317 -6.99 11.28 14.56
CA ILE A 317 -8.20 10.68 15.15
C ILE A 317 -9.47 11.27 14.53
N GLN A 318 -9.54 12.59 14.34
CA GLN A 318 -10.70 13.24 13.75
C GLN A 318 -10.94 12.78 12.31
N ILE A 319 -9.88 12.73 11.49
CA ILE A 319 -10.01 12.31 10.08
C ILE A 319 -10.35 10.83 9.96
N TRP A 320 -9.78 9.99 10.83
CA TRP A 320 -10.10 8.56 10.94
C TRP A 320 -11.59 8.34 11.29
N ASP A 321 -12.14 9.05 12.29
CA ASP A 321 -13.56 9.01 12.64
C ASP A 321 -14.45 9.46 11.47
N MET A 322 -14.08 10.56 10.80
CA MET A 322 -14.84 11.06 9.64
C MET A 322 -14.93 10.04 8.52
N ILE A 323 -13.85 9.32 8.22
CA ILE A 323 -13.85 8.30 7.17
C ILE A 323 -14.77 7.14 7.55
N HIS A 324 -14.73 6.68 8.81
CA HIS A 324 -15.67 5.65 9.29
C HIS A 324 -17.13 6.07 9.18
N ARG A 325 -17.43 7.33 9.48
CA ARG A 325 -18.79 7.88 9.34
C ARG A 325 -19.21 7.97 7.88
N ILE A 326 -18.28 8.27 6.98
CA ILE A 326 -18.54 8.25 5.53
C ILE A 326 -18.83 6.82 5.04
N GLU A 327 -18.04 5.83 5.47
CA GLU A 327 -18.29 4.43 5.14
C GLU A 327 -19.66 3.92 5.61
N LYS A 328 -20.09 4.35 6.80
CA LYS A 328 -21.41 4.02 7.36
C LYS A 328 -22.57 4.80 6.73
N GLY A 329 -22.30 5.75 5.84
CA GLY A 329 -23.31 6.63 5.24
C GLY A 329 -23.87 7.68 6.22
N GLU A 330 -23.24 7.87 7.37
CA GLU A 330 -23.60 8.90 8.38
C GLU A 330 -23.11 10.29 7.98
N MET A 331 -22.14 10.36 7.07
CA MET A 331 -21.52 11.55 6.53
C MET A 331 -21.25 11.39 5.05
N THR A 332 -21.29 12.48 4.28
CA THR A 332 -20.88 12.48 2.86
C THR A 332 -19.51 13.13 2.73
N TYR A 333 -18.65 12.61 1.82
CA TYR A 333 -17.42 13.30 1.49
C TYR A 333 -17.72 14.60 0.72
N LYS A 334 -17.13 15.69 1.15
CA LYS A 334 -17.25 17.02 0.53
C LYS A 334 -16.16 17.97 1.03
N PRO A 335 -15.79 19.01 0.25
CA PRO A 335 -14.71 19.94 0.59
C PRO A 335 -14.80 20.54 1.99
N GLU A 336 -16.04 20.86 2.45
CA GLU A 336 -16.29 21.52 3.73
C GLU A 336 -15.88 20.67 4.94
N ASN A 337 -15.75 19.34 4.79
CA ASN A 337 -15.32 18.45 5.86
C ASN A 337 -13.91 18.78 6.37
N ALA A 338 -13.04 19.30 5.51
CA ALA A 338 -11.69 19.72 5.90
C ALA A 338 -11.71 20.82 6.97
N PHE A 339 -12.71 21.71 6.94
CA PHE A 339 -12.83 22.83 7.89
C PHE A 339 -13.43 22.43 9.24
N LEU A 340 -13.86 21.18 9.40
CA LEU A 340 -14.30 20.61 10.67
C LEU A 340 -13.12 20.11 11.51
N LEU A 341 -11.93 19.94 10.92
CA LEU A 341 -10.74 19.49 11.62
C LEU A 341 -10.17 20.58 12.51
N ALA A 342 -10.06 20.29 13.79
CA ALA A 342 -9.42 21.19 14.76
C ALA A 342 -7.90 20.98 14.72
N LEU A 343 -7.19 21.86 14.03
CA LEU A 343 -5.72 21.86 13.98
C LEU A 343 -5.17 22.41 15.31
N ARG A 344 -4.51 21.57 16.13
CA ARG A 344 -3.96 21.95 17.44
C ARG A 344 -2.57 21.36 17.65
#